data_2100e225b25aa5a63549d441711ccc4d
#
_entry.id   2100e225b25aa5a63549d441711ccc4d
#
_cell.length_a   1.000
_cell.length_b   1.000
_cell.length_c   1.000
_cell.angle_alpha   90.00
_cell.angle_beta   90.00
_cell.angle_gamma   90.00
#
_symmetry.space_group_name_H-M   'P 1'
#
loop_
_entity.id
_entity.type
_entity.pdbx_description
1 polymer ?
#
loop_
_entity_poly.entity_id
_entity_poly.type
_entity_poly.pdbx_seq_one_letter_code
_entity_poly.pdbx_strand_id
1 'polypeptide(L)'
;MILEKINNFVWGKGLIFLLLFTGAMITYKLKFIQFRMPFLIFRSRKSENSGLSQFKTVCMSLGTAMGTGNIVGTASALALGGAGAVFWMWISAFFGMALVYAENVLSAKYSDEALKGPMAYLTKGLGCPVLAWIFALFCVMASLGMGSMVQISTFADSLQDCADFSRPLAAVIIFAVVFLTVRGGSQRIGTAAQFLLPAASAAYTLVCIAVIAIHGEKLPDIFSNIFAEAFGLREAAGGISGYALSVGIRRGIFSNEAGLGSSPILHSAAENTSPETQGAWSMFEVFFDTIFCCTLTAMAILCGSDCFSVSEAVSSMLGGFSVPFITAELGIFSFCTVIGWYYCGMKSFSHISKGKYIGIFTAVYALSAACGAVFSPESVWLLSDIFNGLMAFPNLLGLLLLINQVKK
;
A
#
# COMPACT_ATOMS: atom_id res chain seq x y z
N MET A 1 -25.45 -2.33 -0.26
CA MET A 1 -26.06 -2.68 1.07
C MET A 1 -25.41 -3.90 1.76
N ILE A 2 -25.38 -5.14 1.19
CA ILE A 2 -24.76 -6.31 1.86
C ILE A 2 -23.23 -6.15 1.95
N LEU A 3 -22.54 -5.83 0.86
CA LEU A 3 -21.09 -5.62 0.83
C LEU A 3 -20.65 -4.51 1.77
N GLU A 4 -21.37 -3.42 1.87
CA GLU A 4 -21.09 -2.33 2.83
C GLU A 4 -21.19 -2.79 4.28
N LYS A 5 -22.21 -3.60 4.62
CA LYS A 5 -22.32 -4.16 5.98
C LYS A 5 -21.15 -5.08 6.31
N ILE A 6 -20.73 -5.92 5.35
CA ILE A 6 -19.57 -6.79 5.52
C ILE A 6 -18.30 -5.94 5.67
N ASN A 7 -18.11 -4.94 4.82
CA ASN A 7 -16.96 -4.04 4.87
C ASN A 7 -16.90 -3.29 6.21
N ASN A 8 -18.03 -2.75 6.68
CA ASN A 8 -18.11 -2.07 7.98
C ASN A 8 -17.91 -3.02 9.16
N PHE A 9 -18.24 -4.29 9.03
CA PHE A 9 -17.94 -5.30 10.04
C PHE A 9 -16.44 -5.64 10.05
N VAL A 10 -15.84 -5.91 8.90
CA VAL A 10 -14.42 -6.26 8.76
C VAL A 10 -13.52 -5.11 9.20
N TRP A 11 -13.78 -3.90 8.71
CA TRP A 11 -13.06 -2.68 9.11
C TRP A 11 -13.67 -1.97 10.33
N GLY A 12 -14.43 -2.70 11.10
CA GLY A 12 -14.99 -2.21 12.34
C GLY A 12 -13.91 -1.88 13.38
N LYS A 13 -14.38 -1.36 14.52
CA LYS A 13 -13.50 -0.97 15.64
C LYS A 13 -12.52 -2.07 16.06
N GLY A 14 -12.88 -3.35 15.87
CA GLY A 14 -12.07 -4.51 16.24
C GLY A 14 -10.77 -4.62 15.44
N LEU A 15 -10.81 -4.54 14.13
CA LEU A 15 -9.60 -4.64 13.29
C LEU A 15 -8.72 -3.39 13.44
N ILE A 16 -9.30 -2.20 13.48
CA ILE A 16 -8.56 -0.96 13.71
C ILE A 16 -7.85 -1.00 15.07
N PHE A 17 -8.55 -1.44 16.10
CA PHE A 17 -7.96 -1.63 17.43
C PHE A 17 -6.83 -2.66 17.40
N LEU A 18 -7.04 -3.82 16.75
CA LEU A 18 -6.04 -4.88 16.64
C LEU A 18 -4.76 -4.39 15.95
N LEU A 19 -4.89 -3.61 14.86
CA LEU A 19 -3.77 -3.02 14.13
C LEU A 19 -2.97 -2.05 14.99
N LEU A 20 -3.65 -1.07 15.61
CA LEU A 20 -3.02 -0.07 16.47
C LEU A 20 -2.40 -0.72 17.72
N PHE A 21 -3.11 -1.64 18.35
CA PHE A 21 -2.63 -2.35 19.54
C PHE A 21 -1.38 -3.18 19.22
N THR A 22 -1.40 -3.96 18.12
CA THR A 22 -0.26 -4.76 17.70
C THR A 22 0.94 -3.88 17.36
N GLY A 23 0.72 -2.79 16.61
CA GLY A 23 1.76 -1.82 16.27
C GLY A 23 2.35 -1.14 17.50
N ALA A 24 1.52 -0.74 18.46
CA ALA A 24 1.96 -0.14 19.73
C ALA A 24 2.77 -1.13 20.57
N MET A 25 2.30 -2.37 20.70
CA MET A 25 2.99 -3.46 21.42
C MET A 25 4.39 -3.71 20.84
N ILE A 26 4.50 -3.82 19.50
CA ILE A 26 5.78 -4.04 18.82
C ILE A 26 6.67 -2.80 18.97
N THR A 27 6.13 -1.59 18.82
CA THR A 27 6.84 -0.33 19.01
C THR A 27 7.47 -0.26 20.41
N TYR A 28 6.67 -0.53 21.44
CA TYR A 28 7.15 -0.55 22.82
C TYR A 28 8.23 -1.61 23.04
N LYS A 29 8.01 -2.83 22.57
CA LYS A 29 8.95 -3.93 22.71
C LYS A 29 10.28 -3.68 22.01
N LEU A 30 10.25 -3.11 20.81
CA LEU A 30 11.44 -2.77 20.04
C LEU A 30 12.04 -1.41 20.43
N LYS A 31 11.53 -0.78 21.51
CA LYS A 31 11.98 0.51 22.04
C LYS A 31 12.01 1.58 20.93
N PHE A 32 10.87 1.78 20.30
CA PHE A 32 10.67 2.78 19.24
C PHE A 32 11.68 2.62 18.08
N ILE A 33 11.71 1.44 17.50
CA ILE A 33 12.62 1.05 16.40
C ILE A 33 12.56 2.04 15.21
N GLN A 34 11.43 2.72 15.02
CA GLN A 34 11.19 3.71 13.98
C GLN A 34 12.29 4.80 13.97
N PHE A 35 12.70 5.28 15.14
CA PHE A 35 13.74 6.30 15.25
C PHE A 35 15.15 5.78 14.93
N ARG A 36 15.33 4.47 14.89
CA ARG A 36 16.61 3.82 14.52
C ARG A 36 16.69 3.46 13.04
N MET A 37 15.60 3.62 12.28
CA MET A 37 15.50 3.27 10.87
C MET A 37 16.65 3.86 10.03
N PRO A 38 16.99 5.16 10.08
CA PRO A 38 18.08 5.71 9.27
C PRO A 38 19.43 5.03 9.56
N PHE A 39 19.72 4.79 10.83
CA PHE A 39 20.97 4.12 11.25
C PHE A 39 21.03 2.68 10.72
N LEU A 40 19.93 1.93 10.80
CA LEU A 40 19.85 0.55 10.30
C LEU A 40 20.05 0.49 8.78
N ILE A 41 19.47 1.43 8.05
CA ILE A 41 19.65 1.54 6.58
C ILE A 41 21.09 1.86 6.23
N PHE A 42 21.71 2.84 6.89
CA PHE A 42 23.12 3.18 6.65
C PHE A 42 24.08 2.02 6.92
N ARG A 43 23.80 1.22 7.94
CA ARG A 43 24.61 0.04 8.28
C ARG A 43 24.45 -1.08 7.24
N SER A 44 23.31 -1.17 6.56
CA SER A 44 22.99 -2.24 5.60
C SER A 44 23.78 -2.15 4.28
N ARG A 45 24.35 -1.00 3.93
CA ARG A 45 25.05 -0.75 2.66
C ARG A 45 26.31 -1.63 2.42
N LYS A 46 26.73 -2.44 3.37
CA LYS A 46 27.96 -3.25 3.27
C LYS A 46 27.75 -4.69 2.78
N SER A 47 26.53 -5.15 2.47
CA SER A 47 26.24 -6.53 2.08
C SER A 47 25.63 -6.60 0.68
N GLU A 48 26.45 -6.40 -0.35
CA GLU A 48 26.04 -6.67 -1.71
C GLU A 48 26.79 -7.89 -2.25
N ASN A 49 26.06 -9.02 -2.45
CA ASN A 49 26.39 -10.01 -3.47
C ASN A 49 25.23 -10.98 -3.67
N SER A 50 24.78 -11.09 -4.93
CA SER A 50 23.89 -12.07 -5.57
C SER A 50 22.40 -12.07 -5.20
N GLY A 51 21.57 -12.11 -6.24
CA GLY A 51 20.11 -12.19 -6.19
C GLY A 51 19.43 -10.96 -6.80
N LEU A 52 18.13 -10.77 -6.51
CA LEU A 52 17.49 -9.49 -6.78
C LEU A 52 18.20 -8.46 -5.91
N SER A 53 18.74 -7.40 -6.51
CA SER A 53 19.44 -6.38 -5.72
C SER A 53 18.48 -5.77 -4.69
N GLN A 54 19.01 -5.38 -3.52
CA GLN A 54 18.20 -4.74 -2.47
C GLN A 54 17.40 -3.56 -3.03
N PHE A 55 18.02 -2.76 -3.92
CA PHE A 55 17.35 -1.63 -4.56
C PHE A 55 16.15 -2.05 -5.43
N LYS A 56 16.28 -3.12 -6.24
CA LYS A 56 15.15 -3.65 -7.03
C LYS A 56 14.02 -4.14 -6.14
N THR A 57 14.36 -4.81 -5.04
CA THR A 57 13.37 -5.32 -4.09
C THR A 57 12.63 -4.18 -3.40
N VAL A 58 13.35 -3.15 -2.95
CA VAL A 58 12.75 -1.94 -2.36
C VAL A 58 11.86 -1.22 -3.39
N CYS A 59 12.31 -1.04 -4.62
CA CYS A 59 11.48 -0.44 -5.67
C CYS A 59 10.25 -1.29 -6.01
N MET A 60 10.38 -2.62 -5.98
CA MET A 60 9.25 -3.52 -6.21
C MET A 60 8.24 -3.44 -5.07
N SER A 61 8.71 -3.45 -3.82
CA SER A 61 7.84 -3.36 -2.63
C SER A 61 7.21 -1.98 -2.51
N LEU A 62 8.00 -0.92 -2.60
CA LEU A 62 7.49 0.45 -2.59
C LEU A 62 6.52 0.72 -3.76
N GLY A 63 6.83 0.21 -4.97
CA GLY A 63 5.92 0.32 -6.12
C GLY A 63 4.65 -0.48 -5.98
N THR A 64 4.64 -1.52 -5.15
CA THR A 64 3.43 -2.27 -4.81
C THR A 64 2.51 -1.44 -3.90
N ALA A 65 3.08 -0.75 -2.92
CA ALA A 65 2.34 0.14 -2.02
C ALA A 65 1.95 1.47 -2.69
N MET A 66 2.89 2.10 -3.40
CA MET A 66 2.67 3.38 -4.10
C MET A 66 1.79 3.19 -5.34
N GLY A 67 0.49 3.13 -5.14
CA GLY A 67 -0.51 2.99 -6.19
C GLY A 67 -1.49 4.18 -6.21
N THR A 68 -2.72 3.88 -6.55
CA THR A 68 -3.82 4.84 -6.49
C THR A 68 -4.07 5.35 -5.07
N GLY A 69 -3.59 4.64 -4.03
CA GLY A 69 -3.72 4.99 -2.62
C GLY A 69 -3.11 6.36 -2.28
N ASN A 70 -1.93 6.66 -2.80
CA ASN A 70 -1.21 7.91 -2.52
C ASN A 70 -1.88 9.14 -3.15
N ILE A 71 -2.56 8.98 -4.28
CA ILE A 71 -3.22 10.05 -5.01
C ILE A 71 -4.72 10.07 -4.66
N VAL A 72 -5.47 9.10 -5.18
CA VAL A 72 -6.93 9.03 -5.04
C VAL A 72 -7.36 8.60 -3.64
N GLY A 73 -6.62 7.69 -3.00
CA GLY A 73 -6.88 7.27 -1.63
C GLY A 73 -6.74 8.42 -0.63
N THR A 74 -5.71 9.26 -0.80
CA THR A 74 -5.50 10.46 0.03
C THR A 74 -6.58 11.51 -0.24
N ALA A 75 -6.95 11.78 -1.50
CA ALA A 75 -8.05 12.67 -1.84
C ALA A 75 -9.38 12.17 -1.22
N SER A 76 -9.64 10.86 -1.30
CA SER A 76 -10.80 10.23 -0.65
C SER A 76 -10.75 10.33 0.88
N ALA A 77 -9.56 10.25 1.51
CA ALA A 77 -9.42 10.45 2.94
C ALA A 77 -9.84 11.87 3.36
N LEU A 78 -9.39 12.86 2.61
CA LEU A 78 -9.77 14.27 2.84
C LEU A 78 -11.27 14.50 2.59
N ALA A 79 -11.82 13.99 1.51
CA ALA A 79 -13.24 14.15 1.16
C ALA A 79 -14.18 13.52 2.20
N LEU A 80 -13.82 12.37 2.75
CA LEU A 80 -14.64 11.64 3.72
C LEU A 80 -14.37 12.05 5.17
N GLY A 81 -13.12 12.22 5.52
CA GLY A 81 -12.68 12.40 6.91
C GLY A 81 -12.19 13.80 7.25
N GLY A 82 -12.22 14.75 6.29
CA GLY A 82 -11.67 16.08 6.47
C GLY A 82 -10.15 16.10 6.60
N ALA A 83 -9.60 17.26 6.92
CA ALA A 83 -8.16 17.43 7.13
C ALA A 83 -7.65 16.57 8.30
N GLY A 84 -8.46 16.32 9.32
CA GLY A 84 -8.14 15.49 10.46
C GLY A 84 -7.77 14.03 10.11
N ALA A 85 -8.24 13.51 8.98
CA ALA A 85 -7.88 12.18 8.52
C ALA A 85 -6.36 12.03 8.27
N VAL A 86 -5.68 13.11 7.85
CA VAL A 86 -4.23 13.12 7.60
C VAL A 86 -3.45 12.79 8.88
N PHE A 87 -3.84 13.37 10.02
CA PHE A 87 -3.23 13.05 11.31
C PHE A 87 -3.33 11.55 11.62
N TRP A 88 -4.49 10.95 11.40
CA TRP A 88 -4.70 9.52 11.68
C TRP A 88 -3.99 8.62 10.67
N MET A 89 -3.75 9.09 9.44
CA MET A 89 -2.84 8.42 8.49
C MET A 89 -1.41 8.41 9.03
N TRP A 90 -0.92 9.52 9.62
CA TRP A 90 0.42 9.56 10.24
C TRP A 90 0.53 8.58 11.42
N ILE A 91 -0.49 8.53 12.27
CA ILE A 91 -0.52 7.59 13.40
C ILE A 91 -0.51 6.13 12.92
N SER A 92 -1.31 5.81 11.90
CA SER A 92 -1.33 4.46 11.32
C SER A 92 0.03 4.08 10.73
N ALA A 93 0.70 5.01 10.02
CA ALA A 93 2.02 4.78 9.44
C ALA A 93 3.10 4.64 10.51
N PHE A 94 3.07 5.44 11.58
CA PHE A 94 4.01 5.34 12.68
C PHE A 94 4.00 3.95 13.33
N PHE A 95 2.82 3.43 13.68
CA PHE A 95 2.68 2.07 14.19
C PHE A 95 2.88 1.02 13.10
N GLY A 96 2.50 1.33 11.86
CA GLY A 96 2.71 0.51 10.68
C GLY A 96 4.19 0.20 10.41
N MET A 97 5.10 1.18 10.60
CA MET A 97 6.54 0.93 10.49
C MET A 97 7.03 -0.18 11.42
N ALA A 98 6.55 -0.24 12.65
CA ALA A 98 6.91 -1.32 13.57
C ALA A 98 6.32 -2.67 13.15
N LEU A 99 5.09 -2.66 12.61
CA LEU A 99 4.44 -3.87 12.08
C LEU A 99 5.25 -4.48 10.93
N VAL A 100 5.55 -3.69 9.89
CA VAL A 100 6.31 -4.22 8.72
C VAL A 100 7.72 -4.65 9.09
N TYR A 101 8.37 -3.98 10.06
CA TYR A 101 9.65 -4.45 10.59
C TYR A 101 9.52 -5.85 11.16
N ALA A 102 8.55 -6.09 12.04
CA ALA A 102 8.33 -7.38 12.66
C ALA A 102 7.94 -8.46 11.64
N GLU A 103 7.08 -8.14 10.69
CA GLU A 103 6.70 -9.00 9.57
C GLU A 103 7.93 -9.49 8.79
N ASN A 104 8.81 -8.56 8.41
CA ASN A 104 9.98 -8.86 7.60
C ASN A 104 11.04 -9.65 8.40
N VAL A 105 11.26 -9.30 9.67
CA VAL A 105 12.18 -10.05 10.54
C VAL A 105 11.70 -11.48 10.75
N LEU A 106 10.41 -11.69 11.02
CA LEU A 106 9.85 -13.04 11.18
C LEU A 106 9.84 -13.81 9.86
N SER A 107 9.51 -13.15 8.75
CA SER A 107 9.57 -13.76 7.44
C SER A 107 10.99 -14.23 7.12
N ALA A 108 11.99 -13.38 7.24
CA ALA A 108 13.38 -13.74 6.97
C ALA A 108 13.88 -14.88 7.86
N LYS A 109 13.42 -14.93 9.11
CA LYS A 109 13.77 -15.99 10.06
C LYS A 109 13.19 -17.37 9.68
N TYR A 110 11.96 -17.42 9.16
CA TYR A 110 11.23 -18.65 8.92
C TYR A 110 11.08 -19.05 7.46
N SER A 111 11.42 -18.17 6.51
CA SER A 111 11.32 -18.45 5.07
C SER A 111 12.30 -19.53 4.62
N ASP A 112 11.87 -20.27 3.61
CA ASP A 112 12.70 -21.17 2.80
C ASP A 112 12.33 -21.00 1.33
N GLU A 113 12.75 -21.94 0.45
CA GLU A 113 12.42 -21.89 -0.97
C GLU A 113 10.90 -21.97 -1.25
N ALA A 114 10.18 -22.78 -0.45
CA ALA A 114 8.76 -23.08 -0.64
C ALA A 114 7.83 -22.11 0.08
N LEU A 115 8.24 -21.65 1.28
CA LEU A 115 7.41 -20.82 2.16
C LEU A 115 8.00 -19.43 2.33
N LYS A 116 7.23 -18.40 2.00
CA LYS A 116 7.64 -16.99 2.05
C LYS A 116 6.61 -16.16 2.83
N GLY A 117 7.05 -15.02 3.36
CA GLY A 117 6.16 -14.08 4.03
C GLY A 117 5.41 -14.66 5.24
N PRO A 118 4.17 -14.22 5.49
CA PRO A 118 3.35 -14.71 6.61
C PRO A 118 3.12 -16.21 6.60
N MET A 119 3.03 -16.83 5.43
CA MET A 119 2.86 -18.28 5.31
C MET A 119 4.01 -19.04 5.98
N ALA A 120 5.24 -18.50 5.95
CA ALA A 120 6.40 -19.11 6.58
C ALA A 120 6.32 -19.05 8.11
N TYR A 121 6.12 -17.86 8.70
CA TYR A 121 6.11 -17.75 10.16
C TYR A 121 4.81 -18.27 10.81
N LEU A 122 3.67 -18.26 10.10
CA LEU A 122 2.44 -18.89 10.58
C LEU A 122 2.56 -20.42 10.58
N THR A 123 3.21 -21.00 9.56
CA THR A 123 3.40 -22.45 9.49
C THR A 123 4.50 -22.94 10.43
N LYS A 124 5.73 -22.36 10.33
CA LYS A 124 6.90 -22.85 11.06
C LYS A 124 7.09 -22.18 12.41
N GLY A 125 6.79 -20.89 12.52
CA GLY A 125 6.95 -20.12 13.75
C GLY A 125 5.86 -20.40 14.75
N LEU A 126 4.60 -20.40 14.29
CA LEU A 126 3.41 -20.62 15.13
C LEU A 126 2.97 -22.08 15.15
N GLY A 127 3.39 -22.90 14.19
CA GLY A 127 2.92 -24.28 14.06
C GLY A 127 1.47 -24.40 13.57
N CYS A 128 0.92 -23.39 12.92
CA CYS A 128 -0.48 -23.34 12.49
C CYS A 128 -0.62 -23.24 10.96
N PRO A 129 -0.46 -24.34 10.20
CA PRO A 129 -0.57 -24.32 8.74
C PRO A 129 -1.96 -23.93 8.24
N VAL A 130 -3.02 -24.14 9.02
CA VAL A 130 -4.38 -23.72 8.69
C VAL A 130 -4.47 -22.20 8.62
N LEU A 131 -3.88 -21.49 9.58
CA LEU A 131 -3.87 -20.02 9.58
C LEU A 131 -3.07 -19.46 8.40
N ALA A 132 -1.97 -20.13 8.03
CA ALA A 132 -1.17 -19.79 6.84
C ALA A 132 -1.98 -19.99 5.55
N TRP A 133 -2.77 -21.05 5.46
CA TRP A 133 -3.65 -21.31 4.32
C TRP A 133 -4.77 -20.26 4.20
N ILE A 134 -5.40 -19.88 5.34
CA ILE A 134 -6.41 -18.82 5.39
C ILE A 134 -5.81 -17.48 4.95
N PHE A 135 -4.62 -17.11 5.45
CA PHE A 135 -3.89 -15.94 5.02
C PHE A 135 -3.65 -15.96 3.50
N ALA A 136 -3.13 -17.08 2.98
CA ALA A 136 -2.82 -17.22 1.56
C ALA A 136 -4.07 -17.07 0.68
N LEU A 137 -5.21 -17.63 1.10
CA LEU A 137 -6.48 -17.50 0.39
C LEU A 137 -6.91 -16.02 0.28
N PHE A 138 -6.91 -15.30 1.41
CA PHE A 138 -7.26 -13.89 1.41
C PHE A 138 -6.25 -13.02 0.66
N CYS A 139 -4.97 -13.36 0.71
CA CYS A 139 -3.94 -12.68 -0.08
C CYS A 139 -4.15 -12.86 -1.59
N VAL A 140 -4.54 -14.05 -2.04
CA VAL A 140 -4.93 -14.29 -3.45
C VAL A 140 -6.11 -13.41 -3.84
N MET A 141 -7.17 -13.37 -3.02
CA MET A 141 -8.34 -12.54 -3.30
C MET A 141 -8.04 -11.05 -3.26
N ALA A 142 -7.23 -10.59 -2.29
CA ALA A 142 -6.76 -9.21 -2.21
C ALA A 142 -5.92 -8.83 -3.44
N SER A 143 -5.06 -9.73 -3.93
CA SER A 143 -4.26 -9.48 -5.13
C SER A 143 -5.11 -9.26 -6.38
N LEU A 144 -6.20 -10.02 -6.54
CA LEU A 144 -7.14 -9.85 -7.65
C LEU A 144 -7.97 -8.57 -7.53
N GLY A 145 -8.35 -8.17 -6.31
CA GLY A 145 -9.13 -6.96 -6.04
C GLY A 145 -8.26 -5.70 -5.95
N MET A 146 -7.69 -5.47 -4.75
CA MET A 146 -6.90 -4.26 -4.44
C MET A 146 -5.66 -4.14 -5.31
N GLY A 147 -4.93 -5.25 -5.43
CA GLY A 147 -3.66 -5.27 -6.17
C GLY A 147 -3.81 -5.14 -7.67
N SER A 148 -5.00 -5.37 -8.24
CA SER A 148 -5.24 -5.41 -9.68
C SER A 148 -6.43 -4.55 -10.09
N MET A 149 -7.66 -4.97 -9.79
CA MET A 149 -8.88 -4.33 -10.30
C MET A 149 -9.02 -2.87 -9.87
N VAL A 150 -8.76 -2.53 -8.57
CA VAL A 150 -8.88 -1.16 -8.05
C VAL A 150 -7.90 -0.23 -8.76
N GLN A 151 -6.66 -0.68 -8.94
CA GLN A 151 -5.63 0.12 -9.58
C GLN A 151 -6.02 0.48 -11.00
N ILE A 152 -6.48 -0.53 -11.74
CA ILE A 152 -6.84 -0.35 -13.14
C ILE A 152 -8.16 0.36 -13.33
N SER A 153 -9.16 0.18 -12.45
CA SER A 153 -10.41 0.93 -12.56
C SER A 153 -10.18 2.43 -12.38
N THR A 154 -9.37 2.81 -11.40
CA THR A 154 -9.02 4.21 -11.14
C THR A 154 -8.21 4.82 -12.30
N PHE A 155 -7.26 4.07 -12.86
CA PHE A 155 -6.51 4.53 -14.03
C PHE A 155 -7.40 4.67 -15.27
N ALA A 156 -8.30 3.70 -15.50
CA ALA A 156 -9.20 3.73 -16.65
C ALA A 156 -10.20 4.89 -16.59
N ASP A 157 -10.68 5.26 -15.39
CA ASP A 157 -11.51 6.44 -15.19
C ASP A 157 -10.73 7.71 -15.55
N SER A 158 -9.51 7.87 -15.00
CA SER A 158 -8.67 9.02 -15.32
C SER A 158 -8.29 9.09 -16.81
N LEU A 159 -8.09 7.96 -17.46
CA LEU A 159 -7.79 7.90 -18.89
C LEU A 159 -9.01 8.29 -19.75
N GLN A 160 -10.21 7.92 -19.31
CA GLN A 160 -11.44 8.32 -19.97
C GLN A 160 -11.66 9.82 -19.84
N ASP A 161 -11.43 10.39 -18.65
CA ASP A 161 -11.56 11.85 -18.42
C ASP A 161 -10.52 12.65 -19.19
N CYS A 162 -9.31 12.09 -19.36
CA CYS A 162 -8.20 12.76 -20.03
C CYS A 162 -8.32 12.77 -21.56
N ALA A 163 -8.72 11.63 -22.16
CA ALA A 163 -8.60 11.40 -23.60
C ALA A 163 -9.83 10.73 -24.25
N ASP A 164 -10.95 10.61 -23.52
CA ASP A 164 -12.15 9.87 -23.96
C ASP A 164 -11.82 8.45 -24.51
N PHE A 165 -10.85 7.78 -23.84
CA PHE A 165 -10.30 6.52 -24.31
C PHE A 165 -11.27 5.36 -24.03
N SER A 166 -11.49 4.52 -25.04
CA SER A 166 -12.43 3.38 -24.94
C SER A 166 -12.01 2.38 -23.86
N ARG A 167 -12.85 2.17 -22.83
CA ARG A 167 -12.61 1.21 -21.75
C ARG A 167 -12.34 -0.22 -22.22
N PRO A 168 -13.10 -0.79 -23.21
CA PRO A 168 -12.79 -2.13 -23.74
C PRO A 168 -11.40 -2.19 -24.40
N LEU A 169 -11.00 -1.14 -25.13
CA LEU A 169 -9.65 -1.10 -25.73
C LEU A 169 -8.56 -0.99 -24.67
N ALA A 170 -8.79 -0.17 -23.64
CA ALA A 170 -7.91 -0.12 -22.46
C ALA A 170 -7.76 -1.50 -21.80
N ALA A 171 -8.86 -2.23 -21.60
CA ALA A 171 -8.85 -3.57 -21.01
C ALA A 171 -7.98 -4.56 -21.80
N VAL A 172 -8.07 -4.56 -23.14
CA VAL A 172 -7.25 -5.43 -24.01
C VAL A 172 -5.76 -5.08 -23.90
N ILE A 173 -5.42 -3.80 -23.95
CA ILE A 173 -4.03 -3.32 -23.85
C ILE A 173 -3.46 -3.68 -22.47
N ILE A 174 -4.20 -3.40 -21.40
CA ILE A 174 -3.81 -3.69 -20.03
C ILE A 174 -3.59 -5.18 -19.82
N PHE A 175 -4.53 -6.03 -20.32
CA PHE A 175 -4.33 -7.49 -20.27
C PHE A 175 -3.01 -7.89 -20.91
N ALA A 176 -2.74 -7.43 -22.12
CA ALA A 176 -1.51 -7.80 -22.85
C ALA A 176 -0.25 -7.32 -22.10
N VAL A 177 -0.22 -6.07 -21.66
CA VAL A 177 0.93 -5.48 -20.97
C VAL A 177 1.21 -6.18 -19.64
N VAL A 178 0.19 -6.37 -18.81
CA VAL A 178 0.32 -7.05 -17.52
C VAL A 178 0.75 -8.50 -17.74
N PHE A 179 0.04 -9.25 -18.59
CA PHE A 179 0.33 -10.66 -18.85
C PHE A 179 1.76 -10.88 -19.35
N LEU A 180 2.21 -10.09 -20.31
CA LEU A 180 3.58 -10.18 -20.86
C LEU A 180 4.64 -9.80 -19.81
N THR A 181 4.35 -8.81 -18.94
CA THR A 181 5.30 -8.38 -17.91
C THR A 181 5.46 -9.44 -16.83
N VAL A 182 4.35 -9.93 -16.26
CA VAL A 182 4.40 -10.86 -15.12
C VAL A 182 4.91 -12.25 -15.50
N ARG A 183 4.79 -12.68 -16.74
CA ARG A 183 5.42 -13.93 -17.25
C ARG A 183 6.95 -13.92 -17.17
N GLY A 184 7.57 -12.73 -17.11
CA GLY A 184 9.02 -12.59 -16.95
C GLY A 184 9.53 -12.82 -15.52
N GLY A 185 8.63 -13.10 -14.56
CA GLY A 185 8.97 -13.39 -13.17
C GLY A 185 9.47 -12.18 -12.38
N SER A 186 9.98 -12.42 -11.15
CA SER A 186 10.39 -11.37 -10.21
C SER A 186 11.48 -10.44 -10.75
N GLN A 187 12.40 -10.94 -11.57
CA GLN A 187 13.45 -10.13 -12.19
C GLN A 187 12.90 -9.05 -13.12
N ARG A 188 11.91 -9.40 -13.96
CA ARG A 188 11.29 -8.46 -14.88
C ARG A 188 10.43 -7.44 -14.14
N ILE A 189 9.68 -7.91 -13.15
CA ILE A 189 8.87 -7.05 -12.25
C ILE A 189 9.77 -6.04 -11.54
N GLY A 190 10.83 -6.51 -10.88
CA GLY A 190 11.78 -5.64 -10.19
C GLY A 190 12.51 -4.67 -11.12
N THR A 191 12.83 -5.09 -12.36
CA THR A 191 13.44 -4.20 -13.35
C THR A 191 12.47 -3.13 -13.81
N ALA A 192 11.21 -3.45 -14.07
CA ALA A 192 10.19 -2.45 -14.42
C ALA A 192 10.02 -1.44 -13.28
N ALA A 193 9.82 -1.92 -12.05
CA ALA A 193 9.62 -1.06 -10.88
C ALA A 193 10.83 -0.14 -10.60
N GLN A 194 12.07 -0.64 -10.73
CA GLN A 194 13.28 0.16 -10.43
C GLN A 194 13.48 1.36 -11.35
N PHE A 195 12.93 1.35 -12.56
CA PHE A 195 13.02 2.48 -13.48
C PHE A 195 11.80 3.38 -13.43
N LEU A 196 10.60 2.80 -13.40
CA LEU A 196 9.35 3.55 -13.47
C LEU A 196 9.06 4.29 -12.15
N LEU A 197 9.19 3.60 -11.02
CA LEU A 197 8.78 4.14 -9.74
C LEU A 197 9.58 5.38 -9.31
N PRO A 198 10.94 5.39 -9.32
CA PRO A 198 11.69 6.56 -8.89
C PRO A 198 11.45 7.78 -9.78
N ALA A 199 11.27 7.57 -11.11
CA ALA A 199 10.99 8.65 -12.04
C ALA A 199 9.62 9.29 -11.79
N ALA A 200 8.57 8.48 -11.68
CA ALA A 200 7.23 8.94 -11.37
C ALA A 200 7.17 9.61 -9.99
N SER A 201 7.71 8.96 -8.95
CA SER A 201 7.71 9.53 -7.59
C SER A 201 8.45 10.87 -7.52
N ALA A 202 9.55 11.04 -8.26
CA ALA A 202 10.28 12.30 -8.31
C ALA A 202 9.46 13.38 -9.04
N ALA A 203 8.86 13.08 -10.20
CA ALA A 203 8.04 14.02 -10.93
C ALA A 203 6.82 14.47 -10.12
N TYR A 204 6.10 13.51 -9.53
CA TYR A 204 4.95 13.79 -8.67
C TYR A 204 5.33 14.64 -7.45
N THR A 205 6.41 14.27 -6.76
CA THR A 205 6.93 15.00 -5.60
C THR A 205 7.28 16.44 -5.95
N LEU A 206 7.98 16.68 -7.06
CA LEU A 206 8.36 18.02 -7.50
C LEU A 206 7.12 18.89 -7.80
N VAL A 207 6.12 18.34 -8.46
CA VAL A 207 4.87 19.07 -8.75
C VAL A 207 4.12 19.39 -7.45
N CYS A 208 3.97 18.44 -6.53
CA CYS A 208 3.34 18.71 -5.23
C CYS A 208 4.09 19.78 -4.42
N ILE A 209 5.42 19.70 -4.35
CA ILE A 209 6.24 20.72 -3.67
C ILE A 209 6.04 22.10 -4.33
N ALA A 210 5.97 22.18 -5.66
CA ALA A 210 5.77 23.44 -6.33
C ALA A 210 4.37 24.05 -6.04
N VAL A 211 3.31 23.22 -6.02
CA VAL A 211 1.95 23.67 -5.64
C VAL A 211 1.96 24.20 -4.20
N ILE A 212 2.58 23.46 -3.27
CA ILE A 212 2.69 23.88 -1.87
C ILE A 212 3.50 25.19 -1.75
N ALA A 213 4.57 25.35 -2.51
CA ALA A 213 5.39 26.57 -2.48
C ALA A 213 4.62 27.80 -3.01
N ILE A 214 3.78 27.62 -4.05
CA ILE A 214 2.94 28.71 -4.59
C ILE A 214 1.91 29.19 -3.57
N HIS A 215 1.40 28.29 -2.71
CA HIS A 215 0.33 28.57 -1.75
C HIS A 215 0.81 28.45 -0.29
N GLY A 216 2.10 28.71 -0.06
CA GLY A 216 2.75 28.48 1.24
C GLY A 216 2.15 29.27 2.41
N GLU A 217 1.48 30.39 2.13
CA GLU A 217 0.75 31.19 3.11
C GLU A 217 -0.40 30.44 3.80
N LYS A 218 -0.97 29.42 3.15
CA LYS A 218 -2.05 28.60 3.73
C LYS A 218 -1.57 27.52 4.70
N LEU A 219 -0.26 27.19 4.71
CA LEU A 219 0.27 26.07 5.49
C LEU A 219 -0.01 26.16 6.99
N PRO A 220 0.16 27.30 7.68
CA PRO A 220 -0.15 27.39 9.11
C PRO A 220 -1.60 27.04 9.44
N ASP A 221 -2.55 27.53 8.64
CA ASP A 221 -3.98 27.25 8.82
C ASP A 221 -4.30 25.79 8.52
N ILE A 222 -3.70 25.21 7.47
CA ILE A 222 -3.86 23.79 7.13
C ILE A 222 -3.39 22.90 8.27
N PHE A 223 -2.18 23.13 8.83
CA PHE A 223 -1.72 22.37 9.98
C PHE A 223 -2.62 22.54 11.20
N SER A 224 -3.06 23.78 11.48
CA SER A 224 -4.03 24.02 12.56
C SER A 224 -5.32 23.23 12.36
N ASN A 225 -5.85 23.19 11.13
CA ASN A 225 -7.07 22.45 10.80
C ASN A 225 -6.88 20.92 10.95
N ILE A 226 -5.75 20.38 10.49
CA ILE A 226 -5.43 18.94 10.65
C ILE A 226 -5.54 18.52 12.11
N PHE A 227 -4.92 19.27 13.03
CA PHE A 227 -4.98 18.93 14.46
C PHE A 227 -6.34 19.23 15.07
N ALA A 228 -6.97 20.36 14.73
CA ALA A 228 -8.28 20.73 15.26
C ALA A 228 -9.36 19.70 14.90
N GLU A 229 -9.40 19.24 13.65
CA GLU A 229 -10.37 18.25 13.18
C GLU A 229 -10.04 16.83 13.67
N ALA A 230 -8.76 16.47 13.76
CA ALA A 230 -8.36 15.15 14.25
C ALA A 230 -8.88 14.88 15.66
N PHE A 231 -8.96 15.90 16.52
CA PHE A 231 -9.39 15.81 17.92
C PHE A 231 -10.79 16.37 18.17
N GLY A 232 -11.51 16.79 17.14
CA GLY A 232 -12.85 17.36 17.27
C GLY A 232 -12.90 18.66 18.08
N LEU A 233 -11.82 19.45 18.10
CA LEU A 233 -11.70 20.65 18.94
C LEU A 233 -12.67 21.77 18.54
N ARG A 234 -13.21 21.73 17.32
CA ARG A 234 -14.17 22.70 16.80
C ARG A 234 -15.63 22.27 16.93
N GLU A 235 -15.89 21.00 17.27
CA GLU A 235 -17.24 20.46 17.30
C GLU A 235 -17.51 19.76 18.66
N ALA A 236 -18.43 20.32 19.41
CA ALA A 236 -18.88 19.81 20.71
C ALA A 236 -19.67 18.47 20.64
N ALA A 237 -19.84 17.89 19.44
CA ALA A 237 -20.57 16.65 19.20
C ALA A 237 -19.61 15.55 18.71
N GLY A 238 -19.20 14.67 19.60
CA GLY A 238 -18.21 13.58 19.46
C GLY A 238 -18.39 12.54 18.33
N GLY A 239 -19.07 12.85 17.24
CA GLY A 239 -19.27 11.94 16.11
C GLY A 239 -18.22 12.07 14.99
N ILE A 240 -17.76 13.26 14.69
CA ILE A 240 -16.92 13.52 13.51
C ILE A 240 -15.45 13.11 13.73
N SER A 241 -14.91 13.33 14.92
CA SER A 241 -13.53 12.92 15.25
C SER A 241 -13.32 11.39 15.15
N GLY A 242 -14.33 10.60 15.56
CA GLY A 242 -14.30 9.14 15.42
C GLY A 242 -14.36 8.68 13.97
N TYR A 243 -15.01 9.43 13.10
CA TYR A 243 -15.08 9.12 11.67
C TYR A 243 -13.77 9.46 10.97
N ALA A 244 -13.17 10.63 11.20
CA ALA A 244 -11.85 11.02 10.69
C ALA A 244 -10.76 10.00 11.09
N LEU A 245 -10.79 9.51 12.34
CA LEU A 245 -9.92 8.44 12.83
C LEU A 245 -10.09 7.17 11.99
N SER A 246 -11.32 6.70 11.84
CA SER A 246 -11.59 5.46 11.10
C SER A 246 -11.17 5.57 9.63
N VAL A 247 -11.51 6.67 8.98
CA VAL A 247 -11.15 6.93 7.58
C VAL A 247 -9.63 7.05 7.43
N GLY A 248 -8.97 7.87 8.27
CA GLY A 248 -7.53 8.10 8.19
C GLY A 248 -6.72 6.82 8.39
N ILE A 249 -7.08 5.99 9.39
CA ILE A 249 -6.39 4.71 9.62
C ILE A 249 -6.60 3.75 8.44
N ARG A 250 -7.83 3.59 7.96
CA ARG A 250 -8.14 2.69 6.82
C ARG A 250 -7.39 3.11 5.56
N ARG A 251 -7.41 4.39 5.22
CA ARG A 251 -6.74 4.91 4.02
C ARG A 251 -5.22 4.90 4.15
N GLY A 252 -4.69 5.14 5.35
CA GLY A 252 -3.27 4.98 5.64
C GLY A 252 -2.81 3.53 5.44
N ILE A 253 -3.52 2.55 6.01
CA ILE A 253 -3.22 1.13 5.83
C ILE A 253 -3.41 0.68 4.39
N PHE A 254 -4.44 1.17 3.70
CA PHE A 254 -4.66 0.88 2.29
C PHE A 254 -3.48 1.35 1.43
N SER A 255 -2.87 2.50 1.77
CA SER A 255 -1.71 3.03 1.05
C SER A 255 -0.43 2.26 1.39
N ASN A 256 -0.07 2.16 2.66
CA ASN A 256 1.23 1.63 3.09
C ASN A 256 1.28 0.10 3.32
N GLU A 257 0.13 -0.57 3.26
CA GLU A 257 -0.03 -2.02 3.40
C GLU A 257 0.49 -2.62 4.72
N ALA A 258 0.81 -1.79 5.73
CA ALA A 258 1.35 -2.25 6.98
C ALA A 258 0.34 -3.10 7.78
N GLY A 259 0.80 -4.25 8.27
CA GLY A 259 -0.06 -5.19 8.98
C GLY A 259 -0.85 -6.13 8.06
N LEU A 260 -0.76 -5.95 6.74
CA LEU A 260 -1.41 -6.84 5.76
C LEU A 260 -0.58 -8.09 5.46
N GLY A 261 0.75 -8.04 5.62
CA GLY A 261 1.65 -9.16 5.34
C GLY A 261 2.08 -9.30 3.88
N SER A 262 1.80 -8.29 3.02
CA SER A 262 2.28 -8.22 1.64
C SER A 262 3.78 -7.92 1.56
N SER A 263 4.25 -6.94 2.33
CA SER A 263 5.65 -6.51 2.38
C SER A 263 6.64 -7.68 2.59
N PRO A 264 6.47 -8.58 3.56
CA PRO A 264 7.41 -9.68 3.76
C PRO A 264 7.40 -10.72 2.63
N ILE A 265 6.34 -10.81 1.83
CA ILE A 265 6.35 -11.64 0.62
C ILE A 265 7.26 -11.00 -0.43
N LEU A 266 7.14 -9.68 -0.64
CA LEU A 266 7.94 -8.92 -1.61
C LEU A 266 9.43 -8.92 -1.23
N HIS A 267 9.73 -8.60 0.02
CA HIS A 267 11.10 -8.59 0.55
C HIS A 267 11.76 -9.97 0.51
N SER A 268 10.97 -11.06 0.54
CA SER A 268 11.51 -12.41 0.38
C SER A 268 12.07 -12.70 -1.02
N ALA A 269 11.90 -11.79 -1.98
CA ALA A 269 12.56 -11.86 -3.29
C ALA A 269 14.03 -11.43 -3.24
N ALA A 270 14.44 -10.67 -2.22
CA ALA A 270 15.85 -10.34 -1.99
C ALA A 270 16.59 -11.55 -1.42
N GLU A 271 17.73 -11.85 -2.00
CA GLU A 271 18.61 -12.92 -1.52
C GLU A 271 19.74 -12.33 -0.68
N ASN A 272 20.20 -13.12 0.31
CA ASN A 272 21.38 -12.81 1.14
C ASN A 272 21.35 -11.47 1.92
N THR A 273 20.17 -11.05 2.36
CA THR A 273 20.01 -9.87 3.22
C THR A 273 19.70 -10.25 4.66
N SER A 274 20.18 -9.47 5.63
CA SER A 274 19.83 -9.73 7.04
C SER A 274 18.37 -9.39 7.33
N PRO A 275 17.73 -10.08 8.28
CA PRO A 275 16.35 -9.78 8.70
C PRO A 275 16.17 -8.32 9.12
N GLU A 276 17.16 -7.76 9.82
CA GLU A 276 17.14 -6.37 10.29
C GLU A 276 17.22 -5.37 9.13
N THR A 277 18.00 -5.69 8.10
CA THR A 277 18.10 -4.88 6.88
C THR A 277 16.77 -4.85 6.14
N GLN A 278 16.12 -6.01 5.95
CA GLN A 278 14.80 -6.06 5.30
C GLN A 278 13.75 -5.31 6.10
N GLY A 279 13.73 -5.50 7.43
CA GLY A 279 12.85 -4.75 8.31
C GLY A 279 13.09 -3.24 8.28
N ALA A 280 14.35 -2.77 8.18
CA ALA A 280 14.66 -1.36 8.09
C ALA A 280 14.18 -0.73 6.78
N TRP A 281 14.36 -1.41 5.66
CA TRP A 281 13.89 -0.94 4.36
C TRP A 281 12.37 -0.94 4.27
N SER A 282 11.69 -1.94 4.82
CA SER A 282 10.22 -1.93 4.87
C SER A 282 9.65 -0.81 5.76
N MET A 283 10.33 -0.44 6.85
CA MET A 283 9.96 0.78 7.60
C MET A 283 10.12 2.04 6.75
N PHE A 284 11.20 2.15 5.97
CA PHE A 284 11.40 3.27 5.07
C PHE A 284 10.30 3.35 4.01
N GLU A 285 9.84 2.23 3.50
CA GLU A 285 8.74 2.19 2.52
C GLU A 285 7.45 2.78 3.11
N VAL A 286 7.05 2.36 4.31
CA VAL A 286 5.87 2.94 4.99
C VAL A 286 6.05 4.43 5.28
N PHE A 287 7.24 4.84 5.71
CA PHE A 287 7.55 6.25 5.91
C PHE A 287 7.43 7.04 4.61
N PHE A 288 8.06 6.57 3.55
CA PHE A 288 8.07 7.27 2.26
C PHE A 288 6.68 7.30 1.64
N ASP A 289 5.95 6.19 1.67
CA ASP A 289 4.60 6.10 1.13
C ASP A 289 3.64 7.07 1.84
N THR A 290 3.49 6.95 3.14
CA THR A 290 2.42 7.63 3.87
C THR A 290 2.88 8.93 4.52
N ILE A 291 3.99 8.92 5.31
CA ILE A 291 4.45 10.13 5.99
C ILE A 291 4.96 11.16 4.98
N PHE A 292 5.58 10.72 3.89
CA PHE A 292 6.10 11.64 2.88
C PHE A 292 5.09 11.86 1.74
N CYS A 293 4.80 10.85 0.90
CA CYS A 293 4.01 11.02 -0.31
C CYS A 293 2.54 11.38 -0.05
N CYS A 294 1.83 10.65 0.85
CA CYS A 294 0.43 11.00 1.15
C CYS A 294 0.32 12.38 1.82
N THR A 295 1.30 12.77 2.64
CA THR A 295 1.33 14.12 3.21
C THR A 295 1.50 15.18 2.13
N LEU A 296 2.42 14.99 1.18
CA LEU A 296 2.58 15.91 0.05
C LEU A 296 1.30 16.04 -0.77
N THR A 297 0.65 14.92 -1.07
CA THR A 297 -0.65 14.92 -1.76
C THR A 297 -1.69 15.69 -0.98
N ALA A 298 -1.83 15.39 0.32
CA ALA A 298 -2.80 16.06 1.18
C ALA A 298 -2.56 17.58 1.28
N MET A 299 -1.29 17.99 1.46
CA MET A 299 -0.92 19.41 1.49
C MET A 299 -1.19 20.10 0.16
N ALA A 300 -0.82 19.47 -0.97
CA ALA A 300 -1.09 20.04 -2.30
C ALA A 300 -2.60 20.22 -2.53
N ILE A 301 -3.43 19.23 -2.15
CA ILE A 301 -4.89 19.32 -2.26
C ILE A 301 -5.42 20.45 -1.37
N LEU A 302 -5.05 20.49 -0.10
CA LEU A 302 -5.55 21.50 0.85
C LEU A 302 -5.07 22.92 0.52
N CYS A 303 -3.94 23.06 -0.17
CA CYS A 303 -3.46 24.34 -0.68
C CYS A 303 -4.17 24.79 -1.95
N GLY A 304 -4.37 23.86 -2.90
CA GLY A 304 -4.68 24.20 -4.30
C GLY A 304 -6.04 23.74 -4.83
N SER A 305 -6.88 23.08 -4.01
CA SER A 305 -8.20 22.58 -4.46
C SER A 305 -9.29 22.86 -3.44
N ASP A 306 -10.47 23.26 -3.92
CA ASP A 306 -11.66 23.43 -3.09
C ASP A 306 -12.54 22.15 -3.05
N CYS A 307 -12.37 21.23 -4.01
CA CYS A 307 -13.16 19.99 -4.12
C CYS A 307 -12.36 18.72 -3.82
N PHE A 308 -11.23 18.82 -3.13
CA PHE A 308 -10.33 17.70 -2.82
C PHE A 308 -9.85 16.90 -4.04
N SER A 309 -9.68 17.56 -5.18
CA SER A 309 -9.16 16.98 -6.42
C SER A 309 -7.66 17.24 -6.58
N VAL A 310 -6.88 16.17 -6.82
CA VAL A 310 -5.44 16.31 -7.09
C VAL A 310 -5.19 17.02 -8.41
N SER A 311 -5.99 16.72 -9.46
CA SER A 311 -5.86 17.36 -10.77
C SER A 311 -6.14 18.85 -10.68
N GLU A 312 -7.11 19.28 -9.88
CA GLU A 312 -7.39 20.69 -9.61
C GLU A 312 -6.25 21.35 -8.84
N ALA A 313 -5.77 20.70 -7.77
CA ALA A 313 -4.67 21.22 -6.96
C ALA A 313 -3.42 21.53 -7.80
N VAL A 314 -3.05 20.62 -8.71
CA VAL A 314 -1.87 20.82 -9.56
C VAL A 314 -2.13 21.74 -10.75
N SER A 315 -3.39 22.13 -11.02
CA SER A 315 -3.73 23.03 -12.14
C SER A 315 -3.16 24.43 -11.96
N SER A 316 -2.96 24.87 -10.72
CA SER A 316 -2.29 26.14 -10.41
C SER A 316 -0.87 26.23 -10.96
N MET A 317 -0.20 25.07 -11.12
CA MET A 317 1.15 24.96 -11.69
C MET A 317 1.14 24.51 -13.16
N LEU A 318 0.33 23.50 -13.50
CA LEU A 318 0.38 22.82 -14.80
C LEU A 318 -0.70 23.30 -15.78
N GLY A 319 -1.66 24.13 -15.33
CA GLY A 319 -2.78 24.57 -16.17
C GLY A 319 -3.53 23.41 -16.80
N GLY A 320 -3.77 23.47 -18.11
CA GLY A 320 -4.46 22.40 -18.85
C GLY A 320 -3.72 21.07 -18.94
N PHE A 321 -2.44 21.02 -18.54
CA PHE A 321 -1.66 19.77 -18.51
C PHE A 321 -1.85 18.98 -17.20
N SER A 322 -2.62 19.48 -16.24
CA SER A 322 -2.84 18.83 -14.93
C SER A 322 -3.48 17.45 -15.05
N VAL A 323 -4.56 17.32 -15.83
CA VAL A 323 -5.25 16.02 -16.03
C VAL A 323 -4.36 15.01 -16.75
N PRO A 324 -3.73 15.34 -17.90
CA PRO A 324 -2.75 14.44 -18.53
C PRO A 324 -1.62 13.99 -17.60
N PHE A 325 -1.06 14.88 -16.80
CA PHE A 325 0.00 14.56 -15.84
C PHE A 325 -0.47 13.56 -14.77
N ILE A 326 -1.59 13.85 -14.10
CA ILE A 326 -2.13 12.95 -13.08
C ILE A 326 -2.53 11.60 -13.67
N THR A 327 -3.09 11.57 -14.89
CA THR A 327 -3.41 10.31 -15.60
C THR A 327 -2.16 9.49 -15.87
N ALA A 328 -1.06 10.12 -16.30
CA ALA A 328 0.20 9.43 -16.53
C ALA A 328 0.80 8.86 -15.22
N GLU A 329 0.78 9.65 -14.14
CA GLU A 329 1.22 9.21 -12.80
C GLU A 329 0.39 8.04 -12.28
N LEU A 330 -0.94 8.13 -12.36
CA LEU A 330 -1.84 7.04 -12.01
C LEU A 330 -1.57 5.78 -12.84
N GLY A 331 -1.28 5.93 -14.14
CA GLY A 331 -0.93 4.81 -15.00
C GLY A 331 0.35 4.10 -14.56
N ILE A 332 1.41 4.85 -14.25
CA ILE A 332 2.70 4.29 -13.82
C ILE A 332 2.57 3.66 -12.43
N PHE A 333 1.98 4.35 -11.45
CA PHE A 333 1.80 3.82 -10.09
C PHE A 333 0.90 2.59 -10.09
N SER A 334 -0.25 2.64 -10.77
CA SER A 334 -1.14 1.49 -10.92
C SER A 334 -0.43 0.29 -11.54
N PHE A 335 0.36 0.51 -12.58
CA PHE A 335 1.11 -0.56 -13.23
C PHE A 335 2.13 -1.20 -12.28
N CYS A 336 2.90 -0.38 -11.54
CA CYS A 336 3.86 -0.87 -10.55
C CYS A 336 3.17 -1.70 -9.46
N THR A 337 2.03 -1.22 -8.95
CA THR A 337 1.23 -1.95 -7.95
C THR A 337 0.70 -3.26 -8.49
N VAL A 338 0.13 -3.26 -9.69
CA VAL A 338 -0.39 -4.48 -10.33
C VAL A 338 0.69 -5.55 -10.49
N ILE A 339 1.87 -5.20 -11.01
CA ILE A 339 2.94 -6.21 -11.21
C ILE A 339 3.54 -6.68 -9.89
N GLY A 340 3.59 -5.84 -8.84
CA GLY A 340 4.05 -6.21 -7.51
C GLY A 340 3.05 -7.13 -6.79
N TRP A 341 1.76 -6.78 -6.78
CA TRP A 341 0.72 -7.63 -6.21
C TRP A 341 0.54 -8.97 -6.92
N TYR A 342 0.85 -9.04 -8.22
CA TYR A 342 0.96 -10.34 -8.88
C TYR A 342 1.94 -11.26 -8.14
N TYR A 343 3.10 -10.74 -7.72
CA TYR A 343 4.08 -11.55 -6.99
C TYR A 343 3.53 -12.05 -5.66
N CYS A 344 2.83 -11.20 -4.89
CA CYS A 344 2.18 -11.58 -3.64
C CYS A 344 1.12 -12.68 -3.86
N GLY A 345 0.22 -12.46 -4.82
CA GLY A 345 -0.83 -13.41 -5.16
C GLY A 345 -0.28 -14.74 -5.69
N MET A 346 0.74 -14.69 -6.55
CA MET A 346 1.39 -15.86 -7.12
C MET A 346 2.07 -16.72 -6.04
N LYS A 347 2.78 -16.09 -5.07
CA LYS A 347 3.40 -16.83 -3.96
C LYS A 347 2.35 -17.44 -3.04
N SER A 348 1.28 -16.72 -2.75
CA SER A 348 0.16 -17.23 -1.94
C SER A 348 -0.60 -18.34 -2.65
N PHE A 349 -0.88 -18.20 -3.94
CA PHE A 349 -1.50 -19.25 -4.75
C PHE A 349 -0.60 -20.48 -4.87
N SER A 350 0.71 -20.29 -5.02
CA SER A 350 1.68 -21.40 -5.04
C SER A 350 1.66 -22.19 -3.73
N HIS A 351 1.50 -21.52 -2.58
CA HIS A 351 1.34 -22.21 -1.29
C HIS A 351 0.07 -23.08 -1.25
N ILE A 352 -1.08 -22.53 -1.71
CA ILE A 352 -2.37 -23.26 -1.73
C ILE A 352 -2.31 -24.43 -2.71
N SER A 353 -1.82 -24.19 -3.92
CA SER A 353 -1.80 -25.17 -5.03
C SER A 353 -0.61 -26.12 -5.02
N LYS A 354 0.30 -25.98 -4.03
CA LYS A 354 1.57 -26.71 -3.93
C LYS A 354 2.42 -26.56 -5.20
N GLY A 355 2.48 -25.32 -5.72
CA GLY A 355 3.27 -24.98 -6.91
C GLY A 355 2.61 -25.33 -8.26
N LYS A 356 1.40 -25.90 -8.24
CA LYS A 356 0.68 -26.26 -9.47
C LYS A 356 -0.13 -25.09 -10.02
N TYR A 357 -0.45 -25.14 -11.33
CA TYR A 357 -1.40 -24.23 -11.99
C TYR A 357 -1.02 -22.74 -11.97
N ILE A 358 0.25 -22.38 -11.77
CA ILE A 358 0.70 -20.98 -11.75
C ILE A 358 0.38 -20.24 -13.05
N GLY A 359 0.47 -20.93 -14.21
CA GLY A 359 0.09 -20.33 -15.51
C GLY A 359 -1.39 -19.95 -15.58
N ILE A 360 -2.27 -20.75 -14.98
CA ILE A 360 -3.71 -20.42 -14.89
C ILE A 360 -3.90 -19.18 -13.99
N PHE A 361 -3.25 -19.15 -12.84
CA PHE A 361 -3.31 -17.97 -11.97
C PHE A 361 -2.81 -16.70 -12.70
N THR A 362 -1.71 -16.80 -13.46
CA THR A 362 -1.18 -15.68 -14.25
C THR A 362 -2.22 -15.15 -15.24
N ALA A 363 -2.93 -16.04 -15.96
CA ALA A 363 -3.98 -15.63 -16.89
C ALA A 363 -5.19 -15.01 -16.19
N VAL A 364 -5.63 -15.62 -15.08
CA VAL A 364 -6.76 -15.10 -14.26
C VAL A 364 -6.41 -13.73 -13.67
N TYR A 365 -5.17 -13.56 -13.19
CA TYR A 365 -4.70 -12.29 -12.66
C TYR A 365 -4.68 -11.16 -13.72
N ALA A 366 -4.13 -11.43 -14.90
CA ALA A 366 -4.15 -10.47 -15.99
C ALA A 366 -5.59 -10.16 -16.46
N LEU A 367 -6.47 -11.15 -16.45
CA LEU A 367 -7.88 -10.96 -16.75
C LEU A 367 -8.57 -10.08 -15.67
N SER A 368 -8.26 -10.28 -14.39
CA SER A 368 -8.82 -9.42 -13.33
C SER A 368 -8.38 -7.97 -13.50
N ALA A 369 -7.13 -7.71 -13.88
CA ALA A 369 -6.66 -6.38 -14.22
C ALA A 369 -7.48 -5.77 -15.37
N ALA A 370 -7.69 -6.50 -16.45
CA ALA A 370 -8.50 -6.06 -17.57
C ALA A 370 -9.97 -5.79 -17.18
N CYS A 371 -10.54 -6.66 -16.35
CA CYS A 371 -11.89 -6.46 -15.81
C CYS A 371 -12.03 -5.18 -14.99
N GLY A 372 -10.96 -4.76 -14.29
CA GLY A 372 -10.91 -3.49 -13.57
C GLY A 372 -11.21 -2.28 -14.46
N ALA A 373 -10.83 -2.30 -15.73
CA ALA A 373 -11.12 -1.22 -16.67
C ALA A 373 -12.61 -1.11 -17.05
N VAL A 374 -13.40 -2.16 -16.82
CA VAL A 374 -14.80 -2.25 -17.27
C VAL A 374 -15.78 -2.11 -16.11
N PHE A 375 -15.45 -2.65 -14.93
CA PHE A 375 -16.32 -2.62 -13.77
C PHE A 375 -16.36 -1.25 -13.09
N SER A 376 -17.48 -0.96 -12.41
CA SER A 376 -17.61 0.29 -11.64
C SER A 376 -16.64 0.32 -10.46
N PRO A 377 -15.95 1.44 -10.23
CA PRO A 377 -14.98 1.58 -9.14
C PRO A 377 -15.54 1.24 -7.76
N GLU A 378 -16.74 1.72 -7.43
CA GLU A 378 -17.33 1.54 -6.09
C GLU A 378 -17.41 0.07 -5.63
N SER A 379 -17.91 -0.82 -6.50
CA SER A 379 -18.03 -2.24 -6.17
C SER A 379 -16.69 -2.91 -6.02
N VAL A 380 -15.72 -2.52 -6.86
CA VAL A 380 -14.35 -3.04 -6.84
C VAL A 380 -13.63 -2.60 -5.57
N TRP A 381 -13.76 -1.33 -5.16
CA TRP A 381 -13.18 -0.80 -3.94
C TRP A 381 -13.73 -1.50 -2.68
N LEU A 382 -15.05 -1.67 -2.57
CA LEU A 382 -15.68 -2.35 -1.42
C LEU A 382 -15.20 -3.79 -1.26
N LEU A 383 -15.18 -4.54 -2.36
CA LEU A 383 -14.73 -5.94 -2.33
C LEU A 383 -13.25 -6.06 -1.96
N SER A 384 -12.44 -5.17 -2.48
CA SER A 384 -11.01 -5.11 -2.21
C SER A 384 -10.69 -4.76 -0.76
N ASP A 385 -11.41 -3.79 -0.19
CA ASP A 385 -11.30 -3.44 1.23
C ASP A 385 -11.62 -4.66 2.12
N ILE A 386 -12.67 -5.41 1.80
CA ILE A 386 -13.06 -6.61 2.57
C ILE A 386 -11.89 -7.62 2.62
N PHE A 387 -11.31 -7.97 1.47
CA PHE A 387 -10.24 -8.96 1.43
C PHE A 387 -8.95 -8.48 2.09
N ASN A 388 -8.63 -7.19 2.00
CA ASN A 388 -7.52 -6.60 2.74
C ASN A 388 -7.70 -6.74 4.25
N GLY A 389 -8.87 -6.38 4.77
CA GLY A 389 -9.14 -6.52 6.20
C GLY A 389 -9.10 -7.98 6.67
N LEU A 390 -9.65 -8.90 5.87
CA LEU A 390 -9.60 -10.34 6.18
C LEU A 390 -8.18 -10.90 6.14
N MET A 391 -7.32 -10.42 5.24
CA MET A 391 -5.91 -10.81 5.16
C MET A 391 -5.11 -10.32 6.37
N ALA A 392 -5.41 -9.12 6.86
CA ALA A 392 -4.72 -8.54 8.02
C ALA A 392 -4.91 -9.36 9.29
N PHE A 393 -6.10 -9.92 9.51
CA PHE A 393 -6.43 -10.61 10.75
C PHE A 393 -5.49 -11.80 11.09
N PRO A 394 -5.30 -12.82 10.24
CA PRO A 394 -4.38 -13.92 10.52
C PRO A 394 -2.93 -13.45 10.66
N ASN A 395 -2.54 -12.43 9.93
CA ASN A 395 -1.20 -11.86 10.01
C ASN A 395 -0.94 -11.22 11.38
N LEU A 396 -1.82 -10.30 11.82
CA LEU A 396 -1.70 -9.61 13.11
C LEU A 396 -1.74 -10.58 14.29
N LEU A 397 -2.59 -11.60 14.22
CA LEU A 397 -2.62 -12.65 15.23
C LEU A 397 -1.28 -13.38 15.31
N GLY A 398 -0.70 -13.72 14.16
CA GLY A 398 0.64 -14.34 14.09
C GLY A 398 1.72 -13.44 14.68
N LEU A 399 1.71 -12.13 14.37
CA LEU A 399 2.66 -11.17 14.92
C LEU A 399 2.57 -11.05 16.45
N LEU A 400 1.37 -10.98 17.00
CA LEU A 400 1.17 -10.92 18.45
C LEU A 400 1.68 -12.17 19.15
N LEU A 401 1.36 -13.34 18.64
CA LEU A 401 1.78 -14.62 19.24
C LEU A 401 3.29 -14.84 19.10
N LEU A 402 3.90 -14.35 18.03
CA LEU A 402 5.33 -14.46 17.78
C LEU A 402 6.14 -13.25 18.23
N ILE A 403 5.52 -12.28 18.88
CA ILE A 403 6.15 -11.01 19.27
C ILE A 403 7.47 -11.22 20.04
N ASN A 404 7.58 -12.28 20.85
CA ASN A 404 8.79 -12.59 21.60
C ASN A 404 9.95 -13.06 20.74
N GLN A 405 9.72 -13.38 19.49
CA GLN A 405 10.71 -13.87 18.56
C GLN A 405 11.26 -12.76 17.63
N VAL A 406 10.63 -11.58 17.65
CA VAL A 406 11.12 -10.40 16.96
C VAL A 406 12.30 -9.83 17.76
N LYS A 407 13.47 -9.84 17.17
CA LYS A 407 14.70 -9.25 17.75
C LYS A 407 14.94 -7.86 17.14
N LYS A 408 15.72 -7.06 17.87
CA LYS A 408 16.19 -5.74 17.42
C LYS A 408 17.30 -5.90 16.42
#